data_8620bf7e3590d107cac6a1a54a4c0653
#
_entry.id   8620bf7e3590d107cac6a1a54a4c0653
#
_cell.length_a   1.000
_cell.length_b   1.000
_cell.length_c   1.000
_cell.angle_alpha   90.00
_cell.angle_beta   90.00
_cell.angle_gamma   90.00
#
_symmetry.space_group_name_H-M   'P 1'
#
loop_
_entity.id
_entity.type
_entity.pdbx_description
1 polymer ?
#
loop_
_entity_poly.entity_id
_entity_poly.type
_entity_poly.pdbx_seq_one_letter_code
_entity_poly.pdbx_strand_id
1 'polypeptide(L)'
;MFKKIVKTIIAIILILIAIIIVGAILITPTIILYRISTIHSWFIVNVWHISEIETLKRNLRRAFPNKGNAEIKKIATKCVEGNMDFIIEYFKKTIYCEHQIKKHCKFTNLELLYEKFQNHKFILCYGGHMLNFELLISLPLHTKEYGM
;
A
#
# COMPACT_ATOMS: atom_id res chain seq x y z
N MET A 1 -1.65 -31.30 -25.41
CA MET A 1 -1.55 -31.84 -24.04
C MET A 1 -0.30 -31.32 -23.32
N PHE A 2 0.89 -31.48 -23.86
CA PHE A 2 2.16 -31.07 -23.25
C PHE A 2 2.23 -29.58 -22.82
N LYS A 3 1.84 -28.63 -23.70
CA LYS A 3 1.83 -27.19 -23.39
C LYS A 3 0.90 -26.83 -22.21
N LYS A 4 -0.20 -27.57 -22.00
CA LYS A 4 -1.12 -27.35 -20.87
C LYS A 4 -0.48 -27.82 -19.56
N ILE A 5 0.18 -28.97 -19.58
CA ILE A 5 0.89 -29.51 -18.43
C ILE A 5 2.01 -28.55 -17.97
N VAL A 6 2.83 -28.07 -18.92
CA VAL A 6 3.91 -27.11 -18.62
C VAL A 6 3.37 -25.83 -18.01
N LYS A 7 2.27 -25.25 -18.56
CA LYS A 7 1.63 -24.05 -17.97
C LYS A 7 1.13 -24.31 -16.55
N THR A 8 0.53 -25.47 -16.30
CA THR A 8 0.07 -25.85 -14.96
C THR A 8 1.22 -25.98 -13.97
N ILE A 9 2.32 -26.62 -14.36
CA ILE A 9 3.51 -26.73 -13.51
C ILE A 9 4.10 -25.36 -13.18
N ILE A 10 4.22 -24.48 -14.17
CA ILE A 10 4.69 -23.09 -13.96
C ILE A 10 3.76 -22.35 -12.99
N ALA A 11 2.44 -22.46 -13.15
CA ALA A 11 1.47 -21.82 -12.27
C ALA A 11 1.61 -22.32 -10.82
N ILE A 12 1.79 -23.64 -10.61
CA ILE A 12 2.01 -24.22 -9.27
C ILE A 12 3.30 -23.66 -8.65
N ILE A 13 4.39 -23.62 -9.40
CA ILE A 13 5.67 -23.08 -8.92
C ILE A 13 5.51 -21.60 -8.51
N LEU A 14 4.84 -20.79 -9.33
CA LEU A 14 4.61 -19.38 -9.03
C LEU A 14 3.75 -19.19 -7.76
N ILE A 15 2.72 -20.02 -7.57
CA ILE A 15 1.90 -20.01 -6.35
C ILE A 15 2.75 -20.37 -5.12
N LEU A 16 3.59 -21.41 -5.20
CA LEU A 16 4.46 -21.79 -4.09
C LEU A 16 5.45 -20.65 -3.74
N ILE A 17 6.04 -20.02 -4.75
CA ILE A 17 6.93 -18.86 -4.55
C ILE A 17 6.16 -17.71 -3.86
N ALA A 18 4.95 -17.41 -4.33
CA ALA A 18 4.11 -16.37 -3.72
C ALA A 18 3.81 -16.66 -2.25
N ILE A 19 3.46 -17.91 -1.91
CA ILE A 19 3.22 -18.34 -0.51
C ILE A 19 4.47 -18.15 0.34
N ILE A 20 5.64 -18.52 -0.16
CA ILE A 20 6.92 -18.34 0.55
C ILE A 20 7.20 -16.86 0.79
N ILE A 21 7.00 -16.00 -0.21
CA ILE A 21 7.21 -14.55 -0.11
C ILE A 21 6.26 -13.94 0.94
N VAL A 22 4.97 -14.27 0.87
CA VAL A 22 3.99 -13.79 1.84
C VAL A 22 4.35 -14.27 3.25
N GLY A 23 4.69 -15.55 3.41
CA GLY A 23 5.16 -16.09 4.69
C GLY A 23 6.38 -15.34 5.24
N ALA A 24 7.37 -15.06 4.39
CA ALA A 24 8.54 -14.27 4.77
C ALA A 24 8.17 -12.85 5.19
N ILE A 25 7.26 -12.17 4.49
CA ILE A 25 6.74 -10.85 4.88
C ILE A 25 6.08 -10.93 6.25
N LEU A 26 5.25 -11.92 6.51
CA LEU A 26 4.52 -12.05 7.77
C LEU A 26 5.45 -12.27 8.99
N ILE A 27 6.50 -13.04 8.82
CA ILE A 27 7.45 -13.38 9.91
C ILE A 27 8.46 -12.26 10.14
N THR A 28 8.93 -11.59 9.07
CA THR A 28 10.00 -10.59 9.17
C THR A 28 9.55 -9.33 9.91
N PRO A 29 10.32 -8.79 10.86
CA PRO A 29 10.01 -7.51 11.50
C PRO A 29 9.81 -6.38 10.50
N THR A 30 8.79 -5.54 10.70
CA THR A 30 8.40 -4.47 9.77
C THR A 30 9.53 -3.49 9.48
N ILE A 31 10.36 -3.20 10.47
CA ILE A 31 11.51 -2.30 10.30
C ILE A 31 12.51 -2.82 9.26
N ILE A 32 12.73 -4.14 9.21
CA ILE A 32 13.62 -4.77 8.22
C ILE A 32 12.99 -4.69 6.83
N LEU A 33 11.69 -4.95 6.72
CA LEU A 33 10.96 -4.86 5.45
C LEU A 33 11.01 -3.44 4.87
N TYR A 34 10.87 -2.39 5.70
CA TYR A 34 11.01 -1.01 5.24
C TYR A 34 12.43 -0.67 4.77
N ARG A 35 13.46 -1.22 5.41
CA ARG A 35 14.84 -1.07 4.91
C ARG A 35 15.03 -1.74 3.55
N ILE A 36 14.47 -2.94 3.37
CA ILE A 36 14.48 -3.64 2.08
C ILE A 36 13.71 -2.81 1.03
N SER A 37 12.53 -2.30 1.36
CA SER A 37 11.72 -1.43 0.51
C SER A 37 12.51 -0.21 0.03
N THR A 38 13.20 0.49 0.93
CA THR A 38 14.03 1.65 0.59
C THR A 38 15.15 1.30 -0.42
N ILE A 39 15.89 0.22 -0.15
CA ILE A 39 17.00 -0.22 -1.02
C ILE A 39 16.46 -0.65 -2.38
N HIS A 40 15.42 -1.46 -2.40
CA HIS A 40 14.76 -1.94 -3.61
C HIS A 40 14.24 -0.78 -4.47
N SER A 41 13.58 0.18 -3.86
CA SER A 41 13.01 1.34 -4.57
C SER A 41 14.10 2.23 -5.19
N TRP A 42 15.19 2.43 -4.46
CA TRP A 42 16.36 3.12 -5.00
C TRP A 42 16.94 2.38 -6.22
N PHE A 43 17.11 1.07 -6.11
CA PHE A 43 17.65 0.24 -7.20
C PHE A 43 16.76 0.30 -8.45
N ILE A 44 15.45 0.11 -8.29
CA ILE A 44 14.49 0.13 -9.42
C ILE A 44 14.50 1.49 -10.13
N VAL A 45 14.52 2.59 -9.38
CA VAL A 45 14.43 3.92 -9.99
C VAL A 45 15.74 4.36 -10.64
N ASN A 46 16.89 3.93 -10.10
CA ASN A 46 18.18 4.44 -10.53
C ASN A 46 18.96 3.49 -11.45
N VAL A 47 18.71 2.19 -11.35
CA VAL A 47 19.47 1.15 -12.07
C VAL A 47 18.59 0.40 -13.07
N TRP A 48 17.37 0.04 -12.69
CA TRP A 48 16.51 -0.77 -13.52
C TRP A 48 15.57 0.10 -14.37
N HIS A 49 15.89 0.21 -15.66
CA HIS A 49 15.12 1.02 -16.60
C HIS A 49 13.88 0.28 -17.12
N ILE A 50 12.83 0.15 -16.29
CA ILE A 50 11.55 -0.41 -16.70
C ILE A 50 10.60 0.71 -17.18
N SER A 51 9.71 0.36 -18.13
CA SER A 51 8.80 1.30 -18.79
C SER A 51 7.91 2.09 -17.83
N GLU A 52 7.47 1.45 -16.75
CA GLU A 52 6.62 2.00 -15.69
C GLU A 52 7.33 3.13 -14.94
N ILE A 53 8.62 2.94 -14.65
CA ILE A 53 9.43 3.95 -13.96
C ILE A 53 9.71 5.15 -14.87
N GLU A 54 9.97 4.92 -16.13
CA GLU A 54 10.14 6.04 -17.09
C GLU A 54 8.81 6.80 -17.29
N THR A 55 7.69 6.11 -17.29
CA THR A 55 6.36 6.73 -17.31
C THR A 55 6.11 7.55 -16.05
N LEU A 56 6.42 7.01 -14.86
CA LEU A 56 6.34 7.73 -13.58
C LEU A 56 7.20 9.01 -13.65
N LYS A 57 8.47 8.91 -14.03
CA LYS A 57 9.38 10.09 -14.16
C LYS A 57 8.83 11.12 -15.14
N ARG A 58 8.29 10.70 -16.28
CA ARG A 58 7.67 11.59 -17.27
C ARG A 58 6.46 12.32 -16.70
N ASN A 59 5.59 11.63 -15.98
CA ASN A 59 4.43 12.24 -15.34
C ASN A 59 4.84 13.21 -14.23
N LEU A 60 5.85 12.86 -13.44
CA LEU A 60 6.41 13.75 -12.42
C LEU A 60 7.01 15.02 -13.02
N ARG A 61 7.71 14.94 -14.16
CA ARG A 61 8.22 16.14 -14.86
C ARG A 61 7.09 17.05 -15.35
N ARG A 62 5.95 16.48 -15.75
CA ARG A 62 4.77 17.28 -16.14
C ARG A 62 4.10 17.94 -14.93
N ALA A 63 4.01 17.23 -13.81
CA ALA A 63 3.43 17.76 -12.58
C ALA A 63 4.33 18.79 -11.88
N PHE A 64 5.65 18.65 -12.02
CA PHE A 64 6.66 19.49 -11.36
C PHE A 64 7.68 20.02 -12.36
N PRO A 65 7.28 20.92 -13.29
CA PRO A 65 8.13 21.38 -14.40
C PRO A 65 9.40 22.10 -13.95
N ASN A 66 9.37 22.70 -12.76
CA ASN A 66 10.50 23.47 -12.20
C ASN A 66 11.51 22.61 -11.43
N LYS A 67 11.29 21.28 -11.30
CA LYS A 67 12.18 20.39 -10.57
C LYS A 67 13.23 19.77 -11.48
N GLY A 68 14.48 19.76 -10.99
CA GLY A 68 15.59 19.12 -11.68
C GLY A 68 15.48 17.58 -11.71
N ASN A 69 16.25 16.94 -12.61
CA ASN A 69 16.23 15.48 -12.76
C ASN A 69 16.55 14.72 -11.46
N ALA A 70 17.44 15.26 -10.62
CA ALA A 70 17.77 14.65 -9.33
C ALA A 70 16.57 14.64 -8.37
N GLU A 71 15.83 15.74 -8.31
CA GLU A 71 14.62 15.86 -7.51
C GLU A 71 13.51 14.93 -8.02
N ILE A 72 13.29 14.87 -9.33
CA ILE A 72 12.33 13.96 -9.96
C ILE A 72 12.67 12.50 -9.62
N LYS A 73 13.95 12.10 -9.71
CA LYS A 73 14.38 10.75 -9.29
C LYS A 73 14.09 10.50 -7.80
N LYS A 74 14.36 11.48 -6.93
CA LYS A 74 14.09 11.37 -5.50
C LYS A 74 12.59 11.19 -5.23
N ILE A 75 11.73 11.96 -5.89
CA ILE A 75 10.28 11.82 -5.78
C ILE A 75 9.83 10.46 -6.31
N ALA A 76 10.33 10.03 -7.48
CA ALA A 76 10.01 8.72 -8.04
C ALA A 76 10.41 7.57 -7.09
N THR A 77 11.59 7.65 -6.45
CA THR A 77 12.01 6.67 -5.45
C THR A 77 11.03 6.61 -4.28
N LYS A 78 10.58 7.77 -3.78
CA LYS A 78 9.60 7.80 -2.69
C LYS A 78 8.22 7.28 -3.11
N CYS A 79 7.80 7.48 -4.35
CA CYS A 79 6.56 6.88 -4.87
C CYS A 79 6.66 5.35 -4.92
N VAL A 80 7.78 4.80 -5.40
CA VAL A 80 8.00 3.34 -5.46
C VAL A 80 8.10 2.76 -4.05
N GLU A 81 8.84 3.42 -3.15
CA GLU A 81 8.95 3.03 -1.74
C GLU A 81 7.57 2.98 -1.08
N GLY A 82 6.76 4.03 -1.23
CA GLY A 82 5.40 4.04 -0.68
C GLY A 82 4.51 2.91 -1.21
N ASN A 83 4.62 2.54 -2.49
CA ASN A 83 3.90 1.38 -3.03
C ASN A 83 4.37 0.06 -2.42
N MET A 84 5.68 -0.10 -2.19
CA MET A 84 6.21 -1.30 -1.54
C MET A 84 5.81 -1.36 -0.06
N ASP A 85 5.88 -0.24 0.64
CA ASP A 85 5.44 -0.12 2.03
C ASP A 85 3.94 -0.44 2.16
N PHE A 86 3.13 0.02 1.22
CA PHE A 86 1.71 -0.32 1.13
C PHE A 86 1.48 -1.83 1.02
N ILE A 87 2.22 -2.54 0.14
CA ILE A 87 2.13 -3.99 -0.01
C ILE A 87 2.52 -4.69 1.30
N ILE A 88 3.61 -4.25 1.94
CA ILE A 88 4.05 -4.78 3.24
C ILE A 88 2.95 -4.62 4.28
N GLU A 89 2.40 -3.42 4.42
CA GLU A 89 1.32 -3.13 5.36
C GLU A 89 0.06 -3.94 5.07
N TYR A 90 -0.31 -4.09 3.79
CA TYR A 90 -1.47 -4.87 3.38
C TYR A 90 -1.38 -6.31 3.90
N PHE A 91 -0.24 -6.99 3.69
CA PHE A 91 -0.06 -8.34 4.20
C PHE A 91 0.07 -8.39 5.74
N LYS A 92 0.78 -7.44 6.35
CA LYS A 92 0.89 -7.39 7.82
C LYS A 92 -0.45 -7.21 8.51
N LYS A 93 -1.36 -6.42 7.94
CA LYS A 93 -2.72 -6.22 8.49
C LYS A 93 -3.53 -7.51 8.59
N THR A 94 -3.26 -8.51 7.74
CA THR A 94 -3.99 -9.78 7.79
C THR A 94 -3.79 -10.54 9.11
N ILE A 95 -2.71 -10.24 9.84
CA ILE A 95 -2.38 -10.85 11.14
C ILE A 95 -2.57 -9.88 12.31
N TYR A 96 -2.96 -8.62 12.07
CA TYR A 96 -3.18 -7.65 13.13
C TYR A 96 -4.49 -7.92 13.85
N CYS A 97 -4.44 -7.92 15.19
CA CYS A 97 -5.64 -7.87 15.99
C CYS A 97 -6.24 -6.45 16.00
N GLU A 98 -7.50 -6.34 16.46
CA GLU A 98 -8.22 -5.05 16.53
C GLU A 98 -7.40 -3.93 17.21
N HIS A 99 -6.76 -4.24 18.35
CA HIS A 99 -5.92 -3.29 19.07
C HIS A 99 -4.75 -2.77 18.23
N GLN A 100 -4.09 -3.65 17.45
CA GLN A 100 -2.99 -3.25 16.57
C GLN A 100 -3.49 -2.37 15.43
N ILE A 101 -4.65 -2.69 14.83
CA ILE A 101 -5.26 -1.87 13.78
C ILE A 101 -5.56 -0.46 14.32
N LYS A 102 -6.19 -0.36 15.50
CA LYS A 102 -6.49 0.92 16.15
C LYS A 102 -5.23 1.74 16.45
N LYS A 103 -4.11 1.10 16.80
CA LYS A 103 -2.83 1.75 17.03
C LYS A 103 -2.21 2.34 15.75
N HIS A 104 -2.34 1.62 14.63
CA HIS A 104 -1.75 2.02 13.35
C HIS A 104 -2.63 2.99 12.55
N CYS A 105 -3.94 2.99 12.79
CA CYS A 105 -4.88 3.86 12.09
C CYS A 105 -5.55 4.80 13.09
N LYS A 106 -5.40 6.09 12.86
CA LYS A 106 -6.04 7.13 13.67
C LYS A 106 -6.98 7.94 12.80
N PHE A 107 -8.22 8.06 13.22
CA PHE A 107 -9.20 8.96 12.63
C PHE A 107 -9.35 10.21 13.50
N THR A 108 -9.43 11.36 12.87
CA THR A 108 -9.71 12.64 13.54
C THR A 108 -11.13 13.08 13.22
N ASN A 109 -11.74 13.84 14.12
CA ASN A 109 -13.09 14.40 13.95
C ASN A 109 -14.18 13.32 13.76
N LEU A 110 -14.07 12.18 14.44
CA LEU A 110 -15.11 11.14 14.42
C LEU A 110 -16.43 11.67 14.99
N GLU A 111 -16.38 12.61 15.92
CA GLU A 111 -17.56 13.30 16.50
C GLU A 111 -18.43 13.96 15.43
N LEU A 112 -17.79 14.58 14.42
CA LEU A 112 -18.48 15.18 13.29
C LEU A 112 -19.20 14.11 12.44
N LEU A 113 -18.56 12.96 12.23
CA LEU A 113 -19.17 11.82 11.53
C LEU A 113 -20.40 11.34 12.31
N TYR A 114 -20.27 11.17 13.63
CA TYR A 114 -21.35 10.74 14.51
C TYR A 114 -22.52 11.73 14.50
N GLU A 115 -22.25 13.03 14.65
CA GLU A 115 -23.28 14.09 14.59
C GLU A 115 -24.07 14.04 13.27
N LYS A 116 -23.37 13.90 12.14
CA LYS A 116 -24.01 13.79 10.83
C LYS A 116 -24.81 12.49 10.69
N PHE A 117 -24.32 11.39 11.22
CA PHE A 117 -25.01 10.12 11.18
C PHE A 117 -26.32 10.15 11.98
N GLN A 118 -26.35 10.80 13.15
CA GLN A 118 -27.57 10.97 13.95
C GLN A 118 -28.63 11.84 13.25
N ASN A 119 -28.19 12.82 12.49
CA ASN A 119 -29.09 13.79 11.85
C ASN A 119 -29.51 13.40 10.43
N HIS A 120 -28.92 12.38 9.82
CA HIS A 120 -29.17 11.97 8.43
C HIS A 120 -29.33 10.44 8.31
N LYS A 121 -30.17 10.02 7.35
CA LYS A 121 -30.40 8.59 7.09
C LYS A 121 -29.21 7.89 6.46
N PHE A 122 -28.34 8.61 5.78
CA PHE A 122 -27.12 8.10 5.16
C PHE A 122 -26.08 9.19 5.05
N ILE A 123 -24.80 8.78 5.01
CA ILE A 123 -23.66 9.66 4.80
C ILE A 123 -22.89 9.15 3.60
N LEU A 124 -22.63 10.02 2.64
CA LEU A 124 -21.71 9.75 1.54
C LEU A 124 -20.32 10.26 1.92
N CYS A 125 -19.39 9.33 2.16
CA CYS A 125 -17.99 9.67 2.38
C CYS A 125 -17.26 9.75 1.04
N TYR A 126 -16.57 10.85 0.81
CA TYR A 126 -15.73 11.06 -0.37
C TYR A 126 -14.27 11.06 0.03
N GLY A 127 -13.44 10.30 -0.67
CA GLY A 127 -12.00 10.20 -0.38
C GLY A 127 -11.17 10.01 -1.65
N GLY A 128 -9.88 10.34 -1.57
CA GLY A 128 -8.91 10.07 -2.62
C GLY A 128 -8.36 8.64 -2.55
N HIS A 129 -8.05 8.07 -3.70
CA HIS A 129 -7.34 6.79 -3.80
C HIS A 129 -5.84 7.04 -3.53
N MET A 130 -5.49 7.17 -2.24
CA MET A 130 -4.12 7.39 -1.77
C MET A 130 -3.56 6.09 -1.16
N LEU A 131 -2.25 6.06 -0.95
CA LEU A 131 -1.60 4.93 -0.26
C LEU A 131 -2.30 4.66 1.08
N ASN A 132 -2.51 3.37 1.38
CA ASN A 132 -3.19 2.89 2.60
C ASN A 132 -4.68 3.28 2.72
N PHE A 133 -5.36 3.62 1.62
CA PHE A 133 -6.80 3.93 1.64
C PHE A 133 -7.65 2.76 2.20
N GLU A 134 -7.16 1.51 2.12
CA GLU A 134 -7.82 0.33 2.71
C GLU A 134 -7.95 0.43 4.23
N LEU A 135 -7.18 1.29 4.90
CA LEU A 135 -7.36 1.56 6.33
C LEU A 135 -8.75 2.13 6.64
N LEU A 136 -9.43 2.72 5.66
CA LEU A 136 -10.83 3.15 5.82
C LEU A 136 -11.76 1.98 6.17
N ILE A 137 -11.42 0.75 5.79
CA ILE A 137 -12.16 -0.47 6.21
C ILE A 137 -12.14 -0.65 7.72
N SER A 138 -11.14 -0.08 8.41
CA SER A 138 -11.07 -0.13 9.88
C SER A 138 -11.96 0.90 10.58
N LEU A 139 -12.59 1.81 9.85
CA LEU A 139 -13.46 2.84 10.42
C LEU A 139 -14.53 2.27 11.37
N PRO A 140 -15.23 1.14 11.07
CA PRO A 140 -16.19 0.56 11.99
C PRO A 140 -15.60 0.16 13.35
N LEU A 141 -14.31 -0.20 13.42
CA LEU A 141 -13.65 -0.52 14.68
C LEU A 141 -13.47 0.70 15.59
N HIS A 142 -13.37 1.90 15.00
CA HIS A 142 -13.21 3.16 15.71
C HIS A 142 -14.54 3.83 16.04
N THR A 143 -15.61 3.45 15.33
CA THR A 143 -16.96 4.04 15.52
C THR A 143 -17.86 3.21 16.43
N LYS A 144 -17.43 2.01 16.85
CA LYS A 144 -18.18 1.16 17.80
C LYS A 144 -18.59 1.89 19.09
N GLU A 145 -17.72 2.77 19.59
CA GLU A 145 -17.97 3.55 20.81
C GLU A 145 -19.11 4.57 20.63
N TYR A 146 -19.42 4.94 19.39
CA TYR A 146 -20.50 5.85 19.03
C TYR A 146 -21.80 5.11 18.63
N GLY A 147 -21.82 3.78 18.70
CA GLY A 147 -23.01 2.97 18.33
C GLY A 147 -23.32 2.96 16.83
N MET A 148 -22.31 3.20 15.99
CA MET A 148 -22.41 3.17 14.52
C MET A 148 -21.99 1.81 13.95
#